data_bbfbcc22f8ae9643947210fac116b9c4
#
_entry.id   bbfbcc22f8ae9643947210fac116b9c4
#
_cell.length_a   1.000
_cell.length_b   1.000
_cell.length_c   1.000
_cell.angle_alpha   90.00
_cell.angle_beta   90.00
_cell.angle_gamma   90.00
#
_symmetry.space_group_name_H-M   'P 1'
#
loop_
_entity.id
_entity.type
_entity.pdbx_description
1 polymer ?
#
loop_
_entity_poly.entity_id
_entity_poly.type
_entity_poly.pdbx_seq_one_letter_code
_entity_poly.pdbx_strand_id
1 'polypeptide(L)'
;MTDYSSAGYLLVICASDSRGGAGLQAALAQAAIAGCECRSVVVGVTAQSHQGVEFVSTVDAETVKAQVDAALRDGRPGAILIGWLPPEPVLLRYLCEVLGHIDSDASGEAIPVVWDPVVSATLGNLPAANSGLADLLRHVSVVTPS
;
A
#
# COMPACT_ATOMS: atom_id res chain seq x y z
N MET A 1 1.81 -26.01 -12.52
CA MET A 1 1.77 -24.59 -12.89
C MET A 1 0.37 -24.12 -12.56
N THR A 2 0.19 -23.48 -11.43
CA THR A 2 -1.13 -23.01 -10.97
C THR A 2 -1.52 -21.82 -11.86
N ASP A 3 -2.65 -21.94 -12.51
CA ASP A 3 -3.22 -20.85 -13.32
C ASP A 3 -3.77 -19.78 -12.38
N TYR A 4 -3.03 -18.70 -12.19
CA TYR A 4 -3.44 -17.55 -11.36
C TYR A 4 -4.35 -16.56 -12.10
N SER A 5 -4.77 -16.88 -13.33
CA SER A 5 -5.50 -15.95 -14.20
C SER A 5 -6.90 -15.57 -13.74
N SER A 6 -7.45 -16.27 -12.72
CA SER A 6 -8.82 -16.02 -12.21
C SER A 6 -8.88 -15.42 -10.79
N ALA A 7 -7.77 -15.40 -10.04
CA ALA A 7 -7.80 -15.04 -8.61
C ALA A 7 -7.46 -13.57 -8.31
N GLY A 8 -7.10 -12.78 -9.30
CA GLY A 8 -6.57 -11.42 -9.07
C GLY A 8 -5.20 -11.44 -8.39
N TYR A 9 -4.57 -10.29 -8.28
CA TYR A 9 -3.28 -10.10 -7.61
C TYR A 9 -3.47 -9.26 -6.33
N LEU A 10 -2.53 -9.35 -5.41
CA LEU A 10 -2.42 -8.44 -4.27
C LEU A 10 -1.71 -7.16 -4.72
N LEU A 11 -2.38 -5.99 -4.60
CA LEU A 11 -1.73 -4.69 -4.77
C LEU A 11 -1.21 -4.21 -3.42
N VAL A 12 0.11 -4.01 -3.31
CA VAL A 12 0.74 -3.48 -2.10
C VAL A 12 1.20 -2.05 -2.33
N ILE A 13 0.70 -1.11 -1.55
CA ILE A 13 1.07 0.32 -1.57
C ILE A 13 1.79 0.63 -0.26
N CYS A 14 3.11 0.70 -0.28
CA CYS A 14 3.90 0.83 0.95
C CYS A 14 5.28 1.43 0.70
N ALA A 15 5.95 1.85 1.78
CA ALA A 15 7.37 2.21 1.72
C ALA A 15 8.26 0.96 1.65
N SER A 16 9.43 1.14 1.03
CA SER A 16 10.50 0.15 1.01
C SER A 16 11.30 0.21 2.32
N ASP A 17 11.43 -0.93 3.00
CA ASP A 17 12.27 -1.11 4.18
C ASP A 17 13.61 -1.73 3.80
N SER A 18 14.70 -0.96 3.92
CA SER A 18 16.06 -1.43 3.58
C SER A 18 16.53 -2.62 4.43
N ARG A 19 15.95 -2.81 5.63
CA ARG A 19 16.22 -3.96 6.50
C ARG A 19 15.45 -5.23 6.09
N GLY A 20 14.34 -5.08 5.37
CA GLY A 20 13.52 -6.19 4.90
C GLY A 20 12.56 -6.79 5.93
N GLY A 21 12.46 -6.21 7.12
CA GLY A 21 11.64 -6.75 8.22
C GLY A 21 10.20 -6.23 8.25
N ALA A 22 9.91 -5.19 7.48
CA ALA A 22 8.61 -4.53 7.43
C ALA A 22 8.30 -4.06 6.00
N GLY A 23 7.28 -3.24 5.86
CA GLY A 23 6.96 -2.53 4.63
C GLY A 23 6.78 -3.45 3.43
N LEU A 24 7.20 -2.95 2.28
CA LEU A 24 7.04 -3.66 1.01
C LEU A 24 7.73 -5.03 0.99
N GLN A 25 8.95 -5.15 1.54
CA GLN A 25 9.71 -6.39 1.52
C GLN A 25 9.03 -7.51 2.31
N ALA A 26 8.49 -7.18 3.48
CA ALA A 26 7.75 -8.16 4.30
C ALA A 26 6.46 -8.60 3.60
N ALA A 27 5.72 -7.66 3.00
CA ALA A 27 4.50 -7.97 2.24
C ALA A 27 4.78 -8.88 1.04
N LEU A 28 5.82 -8.58 0.25
CA LEU A 28 6.21 -9.40 -0.90
C LEU A 28 6.65 -10.81 -0.47
N ALA A 29 7.42 -10.93 0.62
CA ALA A 29 7.82 -12.22 1.14
C ALA A 29 6.63 -13.08 1.58
N GLN A 30 5.64 -12.48 2.28
CA GLN A 30 4.42 -13.18 2.69
C GLN A 30 3.54 -13.55 1.51
N ALA A 31 3.39 -12.68 0.51
CA ALA A 31 2.67 -13.00 -0.72
C ALA A 31 3.30 -14.19 -1.46
N ALA A 32 4.63 -14.23 -1.55
CA ALA A 32 5.35 -15.34 -2.16
C ALA A 32 5.14 -16.66 -1.41
N ILE A 33 5.17 -16.65 -0.07
CA ILE A 33 4.88 -17.83 0.77
C ILE A 33 3.44 -18.30 0.57
N ALA A 34 2.50 -17.36 0.44
CA ALA A 34 1.09 -17.66 0.20
C ALA A 34 0.80 -18.10 -1.26
N GLY A 35 1.78 -18.06 -2.15
CA GLY A 35 1.59 -18.35 -3.57
C GLY A 35 0.72 -17.32 -4.29
N CYS A 36 0.68 -16.07 -3.82
CA CYS A 36 -0.12 -15.00 -4.37
C CYS A 36 0.72 -14.13 -5.31
N GLU A 37 0.19 -13.83 -6.51
CA GLU A 37 0.78 -12.79 -7.37
C GLU A 37 0.69 -11.45 -6.64
N CYS A 38 1.77 -10.69 -6.69
CA CYS A 38 1.84 -9.40 -5.99
C CYS A 38 2.39 -8.32 -6.91
N ARG A 39 1.73 -7.16 -6.91
CA ARG A 39 2.22 -5.93 -7.55
C ARG A 39 2.47 -4.89 -6.48
N SER A 40 3.51 -4.10 -6.69
CA SER A 40 3.98 -3.16 -5.68
C SER A 40 3.97 -1.72 -6.18
N VAL A 41 3.56 -0.83 -5.29
CA VAL A 41 3.64 0.63 -5.44
C VAL A 41 4.50 1.16 -4.30
N VAL A 42 5.63 1.76 -4.63
CA VAL A 42 6.57 2.32 -3.67
C VAL A 42 6.21 3.77 -3.40
N VAL A 43 5.85 4.10 -2.16
CA VAL A 43 5.50 5.47 -1.74
C VAL A 43 6.66 6.19 -1.04
N GLY A 44 7.71 5.48 -0.71
CA GLY A 44 8.91 6.01 -0.08
C GLY A 44 9.97 4.95 0.11
N VAL A 45 11.16 5.39 0.42
CA VAL A 45 12.32 4.53 0.71
C VAL A 45 12.84 4.91 2.09
N THR A 46 13.13 3.92 2.92
CA THR A 46 13.69 4.16 4.24
C THR A 46 15.07 3.54 4.36
N ALA A 47 15.95 4.23 5.09
CA ALA A 47 17.14 3.61 5.64
C ALA A 47 16.80 3.15 7.07
N GLN A 48 16.77 1.85 7.28
CA GLN A 48 16.45 1.25 8.57
C GLN A 48 17.53 0.29 9.02
N SER A 49 17.75 0.26 10.34
CA SER A 49 18.63 -0.68 11.01
C SER A 49 17.93 -1.28 12.23
N HIS A 50 18.65 -2.04 13.05
CA HIS A 50 18.16 -2.50 14.36
C HIS A 50 17.93 -1.36 15.34
N GLN A 51 18.48 -0.17 15.07
CA GLN A 51 18.32 1.03 15.90
C GLN A 51 17.11 1.85 15.48
N GLY A 52 16.48 1.54 14.34
CA GLY A 52 15.27 2.19 13.86
C GLY A 52 15.38 2.81 12.48
N VAL A 53 14.47 3.74 12.20
CA VAL A 53 14.44 4.50 10.94
C VAL A 53 15.39 5.68 11.04
N GLU A 54 16.43 5.68 10.23
CA GLU A 54 17.47 6.71 10.20
C GLU A 54 17.18 7.78 9.13
N PHE A 55 16.56 7.38 8.04
CA PHE A 55 16.25 8.29 6.93
C PHE A 55 14.99 7.84 6.20
N VAL A 56 14.21 8.80 5.70
CA VAL A 56 13.03 8.57 4.87
C VAL A 56 13.09 9.51 3.66
N SER A 57 12.94 8.94 2.47
CA SER A 57 12.74 9.69 1.23
C SER A 57 11.39 9.31 0.64
N THR A 58 10.49 10.26 0.47
CA THR A 58 9.19 10.03 -0.16
C THR A 58 9.32 10.00 -1.68
N VAL A 59 8.54 9.15 -2.32
CA VAL A 59 8.33 9.19 -3.77
C VAL A 59 7.28 10.24 -4.06
N ASP A 60 7.49 11.08 -5.07
CA ASP A 60 6.54 12.11 -5.44
C ASP A 60 5.19 11.54 -5.89
N ALA A 61 4.13 12.31 -5.70
CA ALA A 61 2.76 11.87 -5.96
C ALA A 61 2.52 11.45 -7.42
N GLU A 62 3.17 12.10 -8.38
CA GLU A 62 3.03 11.76 -9.80
C GLU A 62 3.62 10.40 -10.11
N THR A 63 4.80 10.10 -9.55
CA THR A 63 5.43 8.79 -9.68
C THR A 63 4.58 7.70 -9.00
N VAL A 64 4.02 7.97 -7.82
CA VAL A 64 3.13 7.01 -7.15
C VAL A 64 1.87 6.76 -7.98
N LYS A 65 1.24 7.80 -8.52
CA LYS A 65 0.09 7.68 -9.43
C LYS A 65 0.41 6.81 -10.64
N ALA A 66 1.55 7.08 -11.29
CA ALA A 66 1.99 6.31 -12.45
C ALA A 66 2.18 4.82 -12.13
N GLN A 67 2.70 4.48 -10.94
CA GLN A 67 2.83 3.09 -10.48
C GLN A 67 1.46 2.43 -10.27
N VAL A 68 0.51 3.13 -9.62
CA VAL A 68 -0.85 2.63 -9.39
C VAL A 68 -1.55 2.39 -10.73
N ASP A 69 -1.53 3.38 -11.62
CA ASP A 69 -2.16 3.30 -12.94
C ASP A 69 -1.56 2.16 -13.79
N ALA A 70 -0.26 1.94 -13.70
CA ALA A 70 0.40 0.82 -14.38
C ALA A 70 -0.06 -0.53 -13.81
N ALA A 71 -0.14 -0.65 -12.48
CA ALA A 71 -0.61 -1.87 -11.84
C ALA A 71 -2.07 -2.20 -12.21
N LEU A 72 -2.94 -1.19 -12.24
CA LEU A 72 -4.37 -1.36 -12.55
C LEU A 72 -4.64 -1.59 -14.04
N ARG A 73 -3.77 -1.14 -14.93
CA ARG A 73 -3.93 -1.31 -16.39
C ARG A 73 -3.95 -2.77 -16.81
N ASP A 74 -3.21 -3.62 -16.11
CA ASP A 74 -3.09 -5.04 -16.40
C ASP A 74 -4.14 -5.90 -15.68
N GLY A 75 -5.17 -5.30 -15.11
CA GLY A 75 -6.29 -5.99 -14.48
C GLY A 75 -6.61 -5.47 -13.07
N ARG A 76 -7.71 -5.98 -12.53
CA ARG A 76 -8.24 -5.61 -11.22
C ARG A 76 -7.52 -6.39 -10.11
N PRO A 77 -7.08 -5.76 -9.01
CA PRO A 77 -6.54 -6.49 -7.86
C PRO A 77 -7.64 -7.32 -7.17
N GLY A 78 -7.28 -8.45 -6.61
CA GLY A 78 -8.17 -9.24 -5.75
C GLY A 78 -8.18 -8.75 -4.29
N ALA A 79 -7.12 -8.02 -3.88
CA ALA A 79 -7.02 -7.36 -2.57
C ALA A 79 -6.01 -6.22 -2.65
N ILE A 80 -6.12 -5.27 -1.72
CA ILE A 80 -5.18 -4.15 -1.60
C ILE A 80 -4.65 -4.10 -0.17
N LEU A 81 -3.34 -4.02 -0.03
CA LEU A 81 -2.66 -3.76 1.23
C LEU A 81 -2.01 -2.37 1.18
N ILE A 82 -2.41 -1.50 2.09
CA ILE A 82 -1.81 -0.18 2.26
C ILE A 82 -1.01 -0.21 3.56
N GLY A 83 0.27 0.10 3.48
CA GLY A 83 1.12 0.29 4.65
C GLY A 83 1.30 1.77 4.98
N TRP A 84 2.52 2.15 5.39
CA TRP A 84 2.83 3.55 5.64
C TRP A 84 2.65 4.41 4.38
N LEU A 85 1.97 5.53 4.56
CA LEU A 85 1.78 6.57 3.55
C LEU A 85 2.44 7.87 3.98
N PRO A 86 3.10 8.60 3.07
CA PRO A 86 3.58 9.94 3.37
C PRO A 86 2.41 10.90 3.62
N PRO A 87 2.60 11.94 4.46
CA PRO A 87 1.56 12.93 4.79
C PRO A 87 1.35 13.91 3.63
N GLU A 88 1.00 13.41 2.47
CA GLU A 88 0.81 14.20 1.26
C GLU A 88 -0.66 14.23 0.83
N PRO A 89 -1.37 15.37 0.97
CA PRO A 89 -2.80 15.46 0.70
C PRO A 89 -3.19 15.09 -0.75
N VAL A 90 -2.32 15.37 -1.71
CA VAL A 90 -2.55 15.06 -3.13
C VAL A 90 -2.59 13.55 -3.35
N LEU A 91 -1.65 12.84 -2.75
CA LEU A 91 -1.59 11.38 -2.84
C LEU A 91 -2.79 10.73 -2.15
N LEU A 92 -3.13 11.18 -0.93
CA LEU A 92 -4.27 10.63 -0.19
C LEU A 92 -5.59 10.82 -0.94
N ARG A 93 -5.82 11.98 -1.53
CA ARG A 93 -7.00 12.25 -2.35
C ARG A 93 -7.06 11.32 -3.56
N TYR A 94 -5.96 11.19 -4.26
CA TYR A 94 -5.86 10.29 -5.42
C TYR A 94 -6.16 8.84 -5.03
N LEU A 95 -5.61 8.34 -3.93
CA LEU A 95 -5.89 6.99 -3.46
C LEU A 95 -7.38 6.80 -3.11
N CYS A 96 -8.02 7.77 -2.46
CA CYS A 96 -9.46 7.73 -2.20
C CYS A 96 -10.27 7.68 -3.50
N GLU A 97 -9.91 8.46 -4.51
CA GLU A 97 -10.55 8.44 -5.82
C GLU A 97 -10.41 7.08 -6.51
N VAL A 98 -9.21 6.51 -6.52
CA VAL A 98 -8.94 5.20 -7.11
C VAL A 98 -9.71 4.09 -6.39
N LEU A 99 -9.69 4.06 -5.06
CA LEU A 99 -10.40 3.06 -4.27
C LEU A 99 -11.92 3.16 -4.49
N GLY A 100 -12.46 4.37 -4.54
CA GLY A 100 -13.88 4.58 -4.84
C GLY A 100 -14.28 4.12 -6.25
N HIS A 101 -13.42 4.26 -7.24
CA HIS A 101 -13.66 3.74 -8.59
C HIS A 101 -13.61 2.21 -8.65
N ILE A 102 -12.65 1.60 -7.95
CA ILE A 102 -12.51 0.14 -7.88
C ILE A 102 -13.74 -0.51 -7.23
N ASP A 103 -14.28 0.10 -6.15
CA ASP A 103 -15.47 -0.40 -5.46
C ASP A 103 -16.75 -0.25 -6.29
N SER A 104 -16.81 0.75 -7.16
CA SER A 104 -17.97 1.01 -8.01
C SER A 104 -18.01 0.24 -9.33
N ASP A 105 -17.04 -0.63 -9.56
CA ASP A 105 -16.96 -1.42 -10.78
C ASP A 105 -18.16 -2.39 -10.92
N ALA A 106 -18.57 -2.62 -12.17
CA ALA A 106 -19.73 -3.42 -12.56
C ALA A 106 -19.69 -4.91 -12.13
N SER A 107 -18.57 -5.39 -11.60
CA SER A 107 -18.43 -6.76 -11.09
C SER A 107 -19.26 -7.02 -9.81
N GLY A 108 -19.62 -5.97 -9.07
CA GLY A 108 -20.40 -6.06 -7.83
C GLY A 108 -19.68 -6.71 -6.65
N GLU A 109 -18.44 -7.14 -6.81
CA GLU A 109 -17.60 -7.67 -5.72
C GLU A 109 -16.71 -6.57 -5.14
N ALA A 110 -16.87 -6.28 -3.85
CA ALA A 110 -15.99 -5.37 -3.13
C ALA A 110 -14.59 -5.96 -3.01
N ILE A 111 -13.56 -5.16 -3.30
CA ILE A 111 -12.17 -5.57 -3.07
C ILE A 111 -11.83 -5.31 -1.61
N PRO A 112 -11.35 -6.32 -0.86
CA PRO A 112 -10.87 -6.09 0.50
C PRO A 112 -9.65 -5.17 0.49
N VAL A 113 -9.73 -4.08 1.24
CA VAL A 113 -8.64 -3.12 1.47
C VAL A 113 -8.21 -3.24 2.92
N VAL A 114 -6.98 -3.63 3.15
CA VAL A 114 -6.35 -3.66 4.48
C VAL A 114 -5.41 -2.48 4.58
N TRP A 115 -5.55 -1.70 5.65
CA TRP A 115 -4.62 -0.62 5.94
C TRP A 115 -3.90 -0.85 7.26
N ASP A 116 -2.58 -0.92 7.19
CA ASP A 116 -1.67 -0.92 8.35
C ASP A 116 -1.06 0.48 8.52
N PRO A 117 -1.78 1.39 9.22
CA PRO A 117 -1.23 2.72 9.47
C PRO A 117 -0.12 2.60 10.50
N VAL A 118 1.11 2.81 10.07
CA VAL A 118 2.24 2.97 11.00
C VAL A 118 2.10 4.33 11.69
N VAL A 119 1.54 4.32 12.89
CA VAL A 119 1.29 5.52 13.70
C VAL A 119 2.55 5.95 14.43
N SER A 120 3.39 5.00 14.83
CA SER A 120 4.72 5.27 15.38
C SER A 120 5.68 4.17 14.96
N ALA A 121 6.80 4.54 14.36
CA ALA A 121 7.89 3.58 14.25
C ALA A 121 8.45 3.35 15.65
N THR A 122 8.69 2.11 16.03
CA THR A 122 9.22 1.71 17.37
C THR A 122 10.53 2.43 17.69
N LEU A 123 11.23 2.92 16.69
CA LEU A 123 12.47 3.70 16.78
C LEU A 123 12.52 4.66 15.58
N GLY A 124 12.15 5.91 15.78
CA GLY A 124 12.21 6.97 14.78
C GLY A 124 10.86 7.60 14.44
N ASN A 125 10.90 8.84 13.97
CA ASN A 125 9.70 9.59 13.60
C ASN A 125 9.42 9.41 12.11
N LEU A 126 8.51 8.49 11.77
CA LEU A 126 7.87 8.55 10.47
C LEU A 126 6.81 9.67 10.49
N PRO A 127 6.83 10.59 9.53
CA PRO A 127 5.77 11.58 9.44
C PRO A 127 4.41 10.87 9.25
N ALA A 128 3.46 11.14 10.13
CA ALA A 128 2.10 10.60 10.01
C ALA A 128 1.25 11.53 9.14
N ALA A 129 0.44 10.94 8.27
CA ALA A 129 -0.55 11.68 7.51
C ALA A 129 -1.73 12.04 8.42
N ASN A 130 -1.87 13.31 8.78
CA ASN A 130 -2.93 13.78 9.68
C ASN A 130 -4.19 14.29 8.95
N SER A 131 -4.11 14.65 7.68
CA SER A 131 -5.23 15.13 6.88
C SER A 131 -5.60 14.14 5.77
N GLY A 132 -6.88 13.87 5.59
CA GLY A 132 -7.39 12.93 4.58
C GLY A 132 -7.52 11.48 5.04
N LEU A 133 -7.06 11.13 6.25
CA LEU A 133 -7.17 9.78 6.81
C LEU A 133 -8.63 9.34 6.98
N ALA A 134 -9.49 10.26 7.41
CA ALA A 134 -10.93 9.95 7.58
C ALA A 134 -11.59 9.56 6.26
N ASP A 135 -11.16 10.15 5.15
CA ASP A 135 -11.68 9.83 3.83
C ASP A 135 -11.16 8.47 3.36
N LEU A 136 -9.87 8.19 3.58
CA LEU A 136 -9.29 6.89 3.27
C LEU A 136 -9.97 5.74 4.04
N LEU A 137 -10.30 5.95 5.32
CA LEU A 137 -10.98 4.95 6.16
C LEU A 137 -12.32 4.49 5.60
N ARG A 138 -13.00 5.31 4.80
CA ARG A 138 -14.28 4.93 4.16
C ARG A 138 -14.13 3.82 3.13
N HIS A 139 -12.92 3.64 2.60
CA HIS A 139 -12.59 2.63 1.59
C HIS A 139 -11.84 1.42 2.16
N VAL A 140 -11.60 1.40 3.47
CA VAL A 140 -10.81 0.36 4.14
C VAL A 140 -11.74 -0.66 4.78
N SER A 141 -11.48 -1.95 4.52
CA SER A 141 -12.22 -3.06 5.10
C SER A 141 -11.69 -3.45 6.49
N VAL A 142 -10.37 -3.35 6.67
CA VAL A 142 -9.67 -3.73 7.91
C VAL A 142 -8.54 -2.75 8.18
N VAL A 143 -8.44 -2.30 9.42
CA VAL A 143 -7.31 -1.47 9.90
C VAL A 143 -6.54 -2.27 10.94
N THR A 144 -5.21 -2.33 10.79
CA THR A 144 -4.30 -3.04 11.70
C THR A 144 -3.29 -2.06 12.32
N PRO A 145 -3.71 -1.16 13.23
CA PRO A 145 -2.81 -0.16 13.78
C PRO A 145 -1.73 -0.82 14.64
N SER A 146 -0.48 -0.45 14.39
CA SER A 146 0.71 -0.91 15.14
C SER A 146 1.36 0.22 15.93
#